data_9b79e1c1a18276864de62d209020cda2
#
_entry.id   9b79e1c1a18276864de62d209020cda2
#
_cell.length_a   1.000
_cell.length_b   1.000
_cell.length_c   1.000
_cell.angle_alpha   90.00
_cell.angle_beta   90.00
_cell.angle_gamma   90.00
#
_symmetry.space_group_name_H-M   'P 1'
#
loop_
_entity.id
_entity.type
_entity.pdbx_description
1 polymer ?
#
loop_
_entity_poly.entity_id
_entity_poly.type
_entity_poly.pdbx_seq_one_letter_code
_entity_poly.pdbx_strand_id
1 'polypeptide(L)'
;VTPLLTTIVDTAALDAQGRYDFRVGNVGRTPVLYHLVAGGERIPLFIAGGDRIVVNAVGSIVRNYTVEGSEESEALRRFYQPFITGAQQLDRTAVRFAAADLTEPERQELLKSYTEEYYRIRREQLRFIVENSSSLAAVYALYQRLPGDQNLFNGDSDVVYYRTVAEALAERYPESPYLTALKGEIERMDARIGLASQITEANFPDLELTDIYGKKGRLSSLAGCSISGRPSWATTTP
;
A
#
# COMPACT_ATOMS: atom_id res chain seq x y z
N VAL A 1 -9.83 6.61 -0.12
CA VAL A 1 -10.31 6.63 -1.51
C VAL A 1 -11.46 5.66 -1.61
N THR A 2 -12.67 6.18 -1.76
CA THR A 2 -13.88 5.39 -1.95
C THR A 2 -13.70 4.48 -3.16
N PRO A 3 -14.12 3.21 -3.14
CA PRO A 3 -14.11 2.38 -4.32
C PRO A 3 -15.04 3.02 -5.34
N LEU A 4 -14.44 3.66 -6.31
CA LEU A 4 -15.13 4.23 -7.43
C LEU A 4 -15.83 3.10 -8.18
N LEU A 5 -17.04 3.36 -8.60
CA LEU A 5 -17.80 2.50 -9.50
C LEU A 5 -16.88 2.02 -10.63
N THR A 6 -16.60 0.73 -10.66
CA THR A 6 -15.88 0.12 -11.77
C THR A 6 -16.85 0.05 -12.94
N THR A 7 -16.55 0.78 -14.00
CA THR A 7 -17.34 0.76 -15.23
C THR A 7 -16.67 -0.13 -16.26
N ILE A 8 -17.42 -1.04 -16.85
CA ILE A 8 -16.96 -1.82 -18.00
C ILE A 8 -16.94 -0.88 -19.20
N VAL A 9 -15.75 -0.71 -19.79
CA VAL A 9 -15.54 0.18 -20.94
C VAL A 9 -15.77 -0.58 -22.24
N ASP A 10 -15.30 -1.82 -22.32
CA ASP A 10 -15.45 -2.68 -23.48
C ASP A 10 -15.36 -4.16 -23.07
N THR A 11 -15.88 -5.05 -23.91
CA THR A 11 -15.79 -6.50 -23.75
C THR A 11 -15.50 -7.16 -25.08
N ALA A 12 -14.58 -8.09 -25.12
CA ALA A 12 -14.24 -8.87 -26.29
C ALA A 12 -14.27 -10.38 -26.01
N ALA A 13 -14.74 -11.14 -26.97
CA ALA A 13 -14.59 -12.58 -26.97
C ALA A 13 -13.22 -12.97 -27.56
N LEU A 14 -12.62 -14.03 -27.04
CA LEU A 14 -11.43 -14.62 -27.65
C LEU A 14 -11.82 -15.30 -28.98
N ASP A 15 -11.03 -15.06 -30.01
CA ASP A 15 -11.17 -15.80 -31.27
C ASP A 15 -10.63 -17.23 -31.15
N ALA A 16 -10.72 -18.02 -32.23
CA ALA A 16 -10.25 -19.41 -32.27
C ALA A 16 -8.71 -19.55 -32.03
N GLN A 17 -7.97 -18.46 -32.17
CA GLN A 17 -6.54 -18.37 -31.92
C GLN A 17 -6.21 -17.77 -30.55
N GLY A 18 -7.23 -17.48 -29.73
CA GLY A 18 -7.09 -16.86 -28.42
C GLY A 18 -6.75 -15.38 -28.47
N ARG A 19 -7.04 -14.67 -29.56
CA ARG A 19 -6.79 -13.23 -29.71
C ARG A 19 -8.03 -12.43 -29.36
N TYR A 20 -7.81 -11.19 -28.94
CA TYR A 20 -8.83 -10.20 -28.62
C TYR A 20 -8.41 -8.81 -29.11
N ASP A 21 -9.37 -7.92 -29.30
CA ASP A 21 -9.14 -6.51 -29.61
C ASP A 21 -10.10 -5.64 -28.79
N PHE A 22 -9.57 -4.56 -28.20
CA PHE A 22 -10.35 -3.56 -27.47
C PHE A 22 -10.11 -2.18 -28.06
N ARG A 23 -11.15 -1.37 -28.07
CA ARG A 23 -11.07 0.04 -28.44
C ARG A 23 -11.53 0.92 -27.29
N VAL A 24 -10.59 1.62 -26.68
CA VAL A 24 -10.88 2.58 -25.60
C VAL A 24 -10.99 3.97 -26.23
N GLY A 25 -12.20 4.50 -26.26
CA GLY A 25 -12.47 5.85 -26.78
C GLY A 25 -12.26 6.94 -25.73
N ASN A 26 -12.13 8.18 -26.21
CA ASN A 26 -12.06 9.40 -25.38
C ASN A 26 -10.94 9.42 -24.32
N VAL A 27 -9.80 8.81 -24.63
CA VAL A 27 -8.62 8.86 -23.77
C VAL A 27 -7.77 10.06 -24.14
N GLY A 28 -7.47 10.92 -23.17
CA GLY A 28 -6.57 12.07 -23.32
C GLY A 28 -5.12 11.65 -23.46
N ARG A 29 -4.22 12.66 -23.57
CA ARG A 29 -2.77 12.41 -23.63
C ARG A 29 -2.18 11.92 -22.31
N THR A 30 -2.78 12.28 -21.18
CA THR A 30 -2.36 11.79 -19.86
C THR A 30 -2.86 10.35 -19.70
N PRO A 31 -1.97 9.39 -19.40
CA PRO A 31 -2.37 8.01 -19.20
C PRO A 31 -3.37 7.83 -18.05
N VAL A 32 -4.36 6.99 -18.24
CA VAL A 32 -5.40 6.66 -17.26
C VAL A 32 -5.32 5.17 -16.93
N LEU A 33 -5.56 4.83 -15.68
CA LEU A 33 -5.54 3.44 -15.19
C LEU A 33 -6.79 2.68 -15.64
N TYR A 34 -6.58 1.59 -16.33
CA TYR A 34 -7.57 0.59 -16.71
C TYR A 34 -7.19 -0.77 -16.12
N HIS A 35 -8.14 -1.68 -16.11
CA HIS A 35 -7.90 -3.08 -15.77
C HIS A 35 -8.35 -3.98 -16.90
N LEU A 36 -7.46 -4.82 -17.38
CA LEU A 36 -7.82 -5.96 -18.23
C LEU A 36 -8.23 -7.12 -17.32
N VAL A 37 -9.44 -7.66 -17.56
CA VAL A 37 -10.02 -8.74 -16.76
C VAL A 37 -10.24 -9.95 -17.64
N ALA A 38 -9.73 -11.11 -17.24
CA ALA A 38 -9.98 -12.37 -17.91
C ALA A 38 -9.93 -13.53 -16.87
N GLY A 39 -10.88 -14.46 -16.97
CA GLY A 39 -10.91 -15.64 -16.09
C GLY A 39 -11.01 -15.32 -14.59
N GLY A 40 -11.61 -14.19 -14.22
CA GLY A 40 -11.68 -13.73 -12.82
C GLY A 40 -10.40 -13.06 -12.30
N GLU A 41 -9.32 -13.07 -13.06
CA GLU A 41 -8.09 -12.35 -12.77
C GLU A 41 -8.09 -10.96 -13.43
N ARG A 42 -7.30 -10.03 -12.91
CA ARG A 42 -7.17 -8.68 -13.47
C ARG A 42 -5.73 -8.18 -13.41
N ILE A 43 -5.32 -7.47 -14.46
CA ILE A 43 -4.05 -6.76 -14.50
C ILE A 43 -4.27 -5.26 -14.75
N PRO A 44 -3.51 -4.39 -14.10
CA PRO A 44 -3.59 -2.95 -14.33
C PRO A 44 -2.80 -2.55 -15.57
N LEU A 45 -3.34 -1.56 -16.32
CA LEU A 45 -2.69 -0.96 -17.49
C LEU A 45 -2.89 0.56 -17.44
N PHE A 46 -1.87 1.33 -17.78
CA PHE A 46 -2.01 2.74 -18.07
C PHE A 46 -2.17 2.94 -19.59
N ILE A 47 -3.24 3.57 -20.00
CA ILE A 47 -3.57 3.80 -21.40
C ILE A 47 -3.68 5.30 -21.64
N ALA A 48 -2.98 5.80 -22.66
CA ALA A 48 -3.09 7.16 -23.18
C ALA A 48 -3.68 7.17 -24.59
N GLY A 49 -4.19 8.33 -25.00
CA GLY A 49 -4.71 8.50 -26.36
C GLY A 49 -3.63 8.33 -27.41
N GLY A 50 -3.82 7.39 -28.30
CA GLY A 50 -2.87 7.01 -29.34
C GLY A 50 -2.02 5.78 -29.03
N ASP A 51 -2.07 5.26 -27.81
CA ASP A 51 -1.38 4.03 -27.46
C ASP A 51 -1.91 2.83 -28.26
N ARG A 52 -0.99 1.93 -28.56
CA ARG A 52 -1.27 0.64 -29.19
C ARG A 52 -0.67 -0.45 -28.34
N ILE A 53 -1.41 -0.87 -27.33
CA ILE A 53 -0.92 -1.78 -26.29
C ILE A 53 -1.19 -3.22 -26.71
N VAL A 54 -0.15 -4.05 -26.68
CA VAL A 54 -0.22 -5.49 -26.90
C VAL A 54 0.00 -6.19 -25.57
N VAL A 55 -0.97 -7.02 -25.18
CA VAL A 55 -0.87 -7.85 -23.98
C VAL A 55 -0.92 -9.31 -24.40
N ASN A 56 0.11 -10.08 -24.08
CA ASN A 56 0.14 -11.53 -24.27
C ASN A 56 0.19 -12.20 -22.90
N ALA A 57 -0.55 -13.29 -22.73
CA ALA A 57 -0.55 -14.08 -21.51
C ALA A 57 -0.63 -15.57 -21.81
N VAL A 58 -0.04 -16.38 -20.94
CA VAL A 58 -0.12 -17.84 -21.01
C VAL A 58 -0.61 -18.36 -19.66
N GLY A 59 -1.77 -19.00 -19.64
CA GLY A 59 -2.42 -19.47 -18.43
C GLY A 59 -2.98 -18.30 -17.59
N SER A 60 -2.43 -18.07 -16.41
CA SER A 60 -2.82 -16.94 -15.55
C SER A 60 -2.35 -15.61 -16.12
N ILE A 61 -3.28 -14.68 -16.36
CA ILE A 61 -2.94 -13.33 -16.83
C ILE A 61 -2.16 -12.51 -15.81
N VAL A 62 -2.27 -12.82 -14.52
CA VAL A 62 -1.56 -12.12 -13.46
C VAL A 62 -0.12 -12.58 -13.34
N ARG A 63 0.12 -13.87 -13.52
CA ARG A 63 1.44 -14.47 -13.27
C ARG A 63 2.35 -14.43 -14.48
N ASN A 64 1.79 -14.56 -15.66
CA ASN A 64 2.59 -14.75 -16.87
C ASN A 64 2.00 -13.95 -18.03
N TYR A 65 2.25 -12.65 -18.03
CA TYR A 65 1.86 -11.75 -19.10
C TYR A 65 3.01 -10.82 -19.50
N THR A 66 2.97 -10.35 -20.74
CA THR A 66 3.81 -9.28 -21.26
C THR A 66 2.95 -8.10 -21.69
N VAL A 67 3.52 -6.92 -21.63
CA VAL A 67 2.91 -5.67 -22.10
C VAL A 67 3.91 -4.96 -22.97
N GLU A 68 3.47 -4.48 -24.12
CA GLU A 68 4.26 -3.70 -25.07
C GLU A 68 3.42 -2.53 -25.60
N GLY A 69 4.07 -1.43 -25.99
CA GLY A 69 3.43 -0.29 -26.65
C GLY A 69 2.92 0.81 -25.71
N SER A 70 3.21 0.70 -24.40
CA SER A 70 3.00 1.78 -23.43
C SER A 70 4.06 1.71 -22.35
N GLU A 71 4.92 2.75 -22.28
CA GLU A 71 5.99 2.83 -21.29
C GLU A 71 5.46 2.73 -19.85
N GLU A 72 4.33 3.40 -19.55
CA GLU A 72 3.70 3.38 -18.24
C GLU A 72 3.12 2.00 -17.89
N SER A 73 2.50 1.30 -18.86
CA SER A 73 2.01 -0.06 -18.66
C SER A 73 3.13 -1.09 -18.50
N GLU A 74 4.23 -0.92 -19.23
CA GLU A 74 5.43 -1.75 -19.09
C GLU A 74 6.10 -1.56 -17.72
N ALA A 75 6.21 -0.30 -17.27
CA ALA A 75 6.70 0.01 -15.92
C ALA A 75 5.78 -0.59 -14.85
N LEU A 76 4.46 -0.44 -15.03
CA LEU A 76 3.47 -0.99 -14.12
C LEU A 76 3.55 -2.52 -14.02
N ARG A 77 3.74 -3.22 -15.15
CA ARG A 77 3.93 -4.68 -15.16
C ARG A 77 5.19 -5.09 -14.39
N ARG A 78 6.33 -4.39 -14.59
CA ARG A 78 7.58 -4.68 -13.87
C ARG A 78 7.42 -4.60 -12.35
N PHE A 79 6.57 -3.69 -11.88
CA PHE A 79 6.20 -3.60 -10.48
C PHE A 79 5.17 -4.66 -10.06
N TYR A 80 4.04 -4.73 -10.78
CA TYR A 80 2.85 -5.45 -10.34
C TYR A 80 3.05 -6.96 -10.25
N GLN A 81 3.74 -7.55 -11.22
CA GLN A 81 3.92 -9.00 -11.31
C GLN A 81 4.72 -9.59 -10.12
N PRO A 82 5.89 -9.07 -9.73
CA PRO A 82 6.59 -9.54 -8.54
C PRO A 82 5.85 -9.19 -7.24
N PHE A 83 5.20 -8.01 -7.18
CA PHE A 83 4.42 -7.59 -6.03
C PHE A 83 3.27 -8.56 -5.73
N ILE A 84 2.44 -8.89 -6.72
CA ILE A 84 1.30 -9.79 -6.53
C ILE A 84 1.74 -11.21 -6.17
N THR A 85 2.87 -11.66 -6.69
CA THR A 85 3.46 -12.96 -6.34
C THR A 85 3.86 -13.00 -4.87
N GLY A 86 4.54 -11.98 -4.38
CA GLY A 86 4.91 -11.85 -2.97
C GLY A 86 3.68 -11.71 -2.07
N ALA A 87 2.71 -10.90 -2.45
CA ALA A 87 1.45 -10.74 -1.71
C ALA A 87 0.69 -12.07 -1.56
N GLN A 88 0.62 -12.87 -2.64
CA GLN A 88 0.04 -14.20 -2.58
C GLN A 88 0.83 -15.18 -1.69
N GLN A 89 2.14 -15.02 -1.60
CA GLN A 89 2.95 -15.81 -0.69
C GLN A 89 2.68 -15.45 0.76
N LEU A 90 2.59 -14.14 1.08
CA LEU A 90 2.23 -13.67 2.41
C LEU A 90 0.84 -14.17 2.83
N ASP A 91 -0.14 -14.11 1.91
CA ASP A 91 -1.50 -14.59 2.17
C ASP A 91 -1.51 -16.08 2.52
N ARG A 92 -0.80 -16.92 1.74
CA ARG A 92 -0.66 -18.35 2.04
C ARG A 92 -0.01 -18.61 3.40
N THR A 93 1.01 -17.84 3.75
CA THR A 93 1.68 -17.95 5.06
C THR A 93 0.72 -17.53 6.19
N ALA A 94 -0.06 -16.46 5.99
CA ALA A 94 -1.06 -16.01 6.95
C ALA A 94 -2.18 -17.05 7.16
N VAL A 95 -2.68 -17.66 6.07
CA VAL A 95 -3.67 -18.75 6.15
C VAL A 95 -3.10 -19.95 6.91
N ARG A 96 -1.86 -20.35 6.65
CA ARG A 96 -1.20 -21.45 7.38
C ARG A 96 -1.00 -21.11 8.85
N PHE A 97 -0.63 -19.87 9.16
CA PHE A 97 -0.45 -19.38 10.54
C PHE A 97 -1.74 -19.48 11.37
N ALA A 98 -2.91 -19.32 10.74
CA ALA A 98 -4.21 -19.43 11.39
C ALA A 98 -4.66 -20.88 11.67
N ALA A 99 -3.93 -21.89 11.18
CA ALA A 99 -4.29 -23.29 11.39
C ALA A 99 -4.08 -23.71 12.86
N ALA A 100 -5.03 -24.50 13.37
CA ALA A 100 -5.05 -24.92 14.78
C ALA A 100 -4.03 -26.03 15.13
N ASP A 101 -3.48 -26.69 14.11
CA ASP A 101 -2.59 -27.86 14.24
C ASP A 101 -1.09 -27.48 14.35
N LEU A 102 -0.74 -26.19 14.40
CA LEU A 102 0.62 -25.71 14.47
C LEU A 102 1.22 -25.88 15.87
N THR A 103 2.41 -26.43 15.93
CA THR A 103 3.28 -26.38 17.12
C THR A 103 3.89 -24.99 17.30
N GLU A 104 4.34 -24.67 18.51
CA GLU A 104 4.96 -23.36 18.77
C GLU A 104 6.23 -23.10 17.93
N PRO A 105 7.15 -24.04 17.71
CA PRO A 105 8.29 -23.85 16.80
C PRO A 105 7.87 -23.56 15.35
N GLU A 106 6.86 -24.26 14.84
CA GLU A 106 6.34 -24.04 13.47
C GLU A 106 5.70 -22.66 13.35
N ARG A 107 5.00 -22.21 14.39
CA ARG A 107 4.40 -20.87 14.45
C ARG A 107 5.47 -19.78 14.40
N GLN A 108 6.55 -19.94 15.14
CA GLN A 108 7.67 -18.98 15.13
C GLN A 108 8.39 -18.95 13.78
N GLU A 109 8.60 -20.10 13.14
CA GLU A 109 9.22 -20.15 11.82
C GLU A 109 8.34 -19.49 10.74
N LEU A 110 7.02 -19.72 10.78
CA LEU A 110 6.08 -19.04 9.88
C LEU A 110 6.06 -17.52 10.10
N LEU A 111 6.11 -17.05 11.35
CA LEU A 111 6.17 -15.63 11.68
C LEU A 111 7.46 -15.00 11.14
N LYS A 112 8.59 -15.69 11.31
CA LYS A 112 9.88 -15.26 10.77
C LYS A 112 9.82 -15.16 9.24
N SER A 113 9.36 -16.21 8.57
CA SER A 113 9.21 -16.25 7.12
C SER A 113 8.28 -15.15 6.60
N TYR A 114 7.15 -14.90 7.27
CA TYR A 114 6.23 -13.81 6.94
C TYR A 114 6.93 -12.45 7.06
N THR A 115 7.65 -12.23 8.15
CA THR A 115 8.35 -10.98 8.42
C THR A 115 9.45 -10.70 7.39
N GLU A 116 10.25 -11.72 7.05
CA GLU A 116 11.31 -11.61 6.04
C GLU A 116 10.74 -11.27 4.67
N GLU A 117 9.66 -11.95 4.27
CA GLU A 117 8.98 -11.71 2.99
C GLU A 117 8.32 -10.32 2.94
N TYR A 118 7.67 -9.89 4.03
CA TYR A 118 7.10 -8.55 4.15
C TYR A 118 8.16 -7.46 3.92
N TYR A 119 9.30 -7.55 4.59
CA TYR A 119 10.38 -6.58 4.42
C TYR A 119 11.04 -6.66 3.05
N ARG A 120 11.09 -7.85 2.44
CA ARG A 120 11.58 -8.02 1.07
C ARG A 120 10.68 -7.24 0.09
N ILE A 121 9.37 -7.48 0.16
CA ILE A 121 8.38 -6.79 -0.70
C ILE A 121 8.48 -5.27 -0.50
N ARG A 122 8.51 -4.80 0.74
CA ARG A 122 8.61 -3.37 1.03
C ARG A 122 9.88 -2.75 0.43
N ARG A 123 11.04 -3.41 0.54
CA ARG A 123 12.30 -2.92 -0.04
C ARG A 123 12.27 -2.87 -1.57
N GLU A 124 11.72 -3.90 -2.20
CA GLU A 124 11.60 -3.96 -3.67
C GLU A 124 10.65 -2.89 -4.19
N GLN A 125 9.51 -2.71 -3.52
CA GLN A 125 8.55 -1.67 -3.86
C GLN A 125 9.15 -0.28 -3.69
N LEU A 126 9.87 -0.03 -2.60
CA LEU A 126 10.55 1.23 -2.35
C LEU A 126 11.59 1.53 -3.42
N ARG A 127 12.42 0.55 -3.77
CA ARG A 127 13.38 0.68 -4.86
C ARG A 127 12.70 1.05 -6.16
N PHE A 128 11.62 0.34 -6.51
CA PHE A 128 10.85 0.62 -7.71
C PHE A 128 10.30 2.06 -7.72
N ILE A 129 9.72 2.53 -6.61
CA ILE A 129 9.17 3.89 -6.48
C ILE A 129 10.26 4.94 -6.73
N VAL A 130 11.43 4.79 -6.12
CA VAL A 130 12.54 5.74 -6.26
C VAL A 130 13.10 5.74 -7.69
N GLU A 131 13.33 4.55 -8.25
CA GLU A 131 13.88 4.39 -9.61
C GLU A 131 12.92 4.84 -10.72
N ASN A 132 11.61 4.85 -10.45
CA ASN A 132 10.58 5.19 -11.43
C ASN A 132 9.70 6.38 -10.96
N SER A 133 10.25 7.31 -10.18
CA SER A 133 9.49 8.38 -9.53
C SER A 133 8.72 9.29 -10.51
N SER A 134 9.16 9.43 -11.75
CA SER A 134 8.48 10.19 -12.82
C SER A 134 7.39 9.39 -13.56
N SER A 135 7.18 8.13 -13.20
CA SER A 135 6.16 7.26 -13.81
C SER A 135 4.88 7.21 -12.96
N LEU A 136 3.72 7.14 -13.62
CA LEU A 136 2.44 6.89 -12.95
C LEU A 136 2.41 5.51 -12.26
N ALA A 137 3.24 4.57 -12.71
CA ALA A 137 3.41 3.29 -12.03
C ALA A 137 3.97 3.44 -10.60
N ALA A 138 4.78 4.47 -10.32
CA ALA A 138 5.23 4.77 -8.95
C ALA A 138 4.08 5.23 -8.06
N VAL A 139 3.14 6.03 -8.59
CA VAL A 139 1.91 6.37 -7.86
C VAL A 139 1.12 5.11 -7.54
N TYR A 140 0.92 4.25 -8.53
CA TYR A 140 0.23 2.98 -8.31
C TYR A 140 0.91 2.16 -7.21
N ALA A 141 2.24 2.09 -7.22
CA ALA A 141 3.01 1.38 -6.21
C ALA A 141 2.84 1.97 -4.80
N LEU A 142 2.80 3.29 -4.64
CA LEU A 142 2.60 3.95 -3.33
C LEU A 142 1.30 3.55 -2.63
N TYR A 143 0.24 3.24 -3.40
CA TYR A 143 -1.09 2.92 -2.86
C TYR A 143 -1.37 1.42 -2.77
N GLN A 144 -0.40 0.56 -3.03
CA GLN A 144 -0.62 -0.88 -2.92
C GLN A 144 -0.72 -1.34 -1.47
N ARG A 145 -1.59 -2.33 -1.27
CA ARG A 145 -1.85 -2.94 0.03
C ARG A 145 -1.46 -4.40 0.02
N LEU A 146 -0.96 -4.88 1.13
CA LEU A 146 -0.74 -6.31 1.38
C LEU A 146 -1.97 -6.94 2.02
N PRO A 147 -2.05 -8.29 2.05
CA PRO A 147 -3.06 -8.99 2.83
C PRO A 147 -3.12 -8.49 4.27
N GLY A 148 -4.33 -8.31 4.81
CA GLY A 148 -4.54 -7.66 6.11
C GLY A 148 -4.80 -6.15 6.03
N ASP A 149 -4.98 -5.62 4.82
CA ASP A 149 -5.41 -4.24 4.51
C ASP A 149 -4.46 -3.13 4.99
N GLN A 150 -3.19 -3.44 5.18
CA GLN A 150 -2.21 -2.44 5.57
C GLN A 150 -1.55 -1.81 4.33
N ASN A 151 -1.59 -0.48 4.26
CA ASN A 151 -0.74 0.26 3.34
C ASN A 151 0.72 0.10 3.77
N LEU A 152 1.58 -0.23 2.82
CA LEU A 152 3.02 -0.37 3.07
C LEU A 152 3.70 0.96 3.37
N PHE A 153 3.13 2.06 2.90
CA PHE A 153 3.66 3.43 3.00
C PHE A 153 2.65 4.37 3.64
N ASN A 154 2.38 4.18 4.93
CA ASN A 154 1.48 5.03 5.72
C ASN A 154 2.14 5.63 6.96
N GLY A 155 3.41 5.35 7.20
CA GLY A 155 4.18 5.94 8.28
C GLY A 155 4.50 7.42 8.02
N ASP A 156 4.71 8.18 9.08
CA ASP A 156 5.02 9.62 8.97
C ASP A 156 6.32 9.86 8.19
N SER A 157 7.31 8.97 8.32
CA SER A 157 8.55 9.02 7.54
C SER A 157 8.36 8.71 6.05
N ASP A 158 7.25 8.08 5.66
CA ASP A 158 7.02 7.69 4.28
C ASP A 158 6.60 8.87 3.39
N VAL A 159 6.20 10.02 3.97
CA VAL A 159 5.83 11.23 3.22
C VAL A 159 6.91 11.68 2.24
N VAL A 160 8.17 11.40 2.51
CA VAL A 160 9.29 11.73 1.63
C VAL A 160 9.15 11.08 0.25
N TYR A 161 8.69 9.85 0.17
CA TYR A 161 8.49 9.13 -1.10
C TYR A 161 7.32 9.71 -1.90
N TYR A 162 6.25 10.13 -1.22
CA TYR A 162 5.12 10.82 -1.86
C TYR A 162 5.56 12.14 -2.47
N ARG A 163 6.40 12.91 -1.77
CA ARG A 163 6.96 14.18 -2.27
C ARG A 163 7.88 13.95 -3.46
N THR A 164 8.82 13.00 -3.37
CA THR A 164 9.72 12.65 -4.47
C THR A 164 8.95 12.30 -5.75
N VAL A 165 7.90 11.49 -5.63
CA VAL A 165 7.05 11.14 -6.78
C VAL A 165 6.26 12.34 -7.27
N ALA A 166 5.69 13.16 -6.37
CA ALA A 166 4.92 14.35 -6.75
C ALA A 166 5.77 15.39 -7.51
N GLU A 167 7.00 15.62 -7.07
CA GLU A 167 7.95 16.52 -7.72
C GLU A 167 8.31 16.04 -9.13
N ALA A 168 8.69 14.78 -9.26
CA ALA A 168 9.04 14.19 -10.55
C ALA A 168 7.84 14.11 -11.53
N LEU A 169 6.64 13.84 -11.04
CA LEU A 169 5.42 13.83 -11.85
C LEU A 169 4.99 15.23 -12.27
N ALA A 170 5.25 16.27 -11.47
CA ALA A 170 4.90 17.64 -11.84
C ALA A 170 5.63 18.11 -13.10
N GLU A 171 6.82 17.58 -13.37
CA GLU A 171 7.57 17.85 -14.59
C GLU A 171 7.00 17.09 -15.81
N ARG A 172 6.62 15.83 -15.62
CA ARG A 172 6.20 14.95 -16.72
C ARG A 172 4.69 15.02 -17.01
N TYR A 173 3.86 15.08 -15.95
CA TYR A 173 2.41 15.05 -16.03
C TYR A 173 1.77 16.15 -15.14
N PRO A 174 2.02 17.45 -15.40
CA PRO A 174 1.58 18.55 -14.52
C PRO A 174 0.07 18.64 -14.33
N GLU A 175 -0.71 18.22 -15.32
CA GLU A 175 -2.18 18.25 -15.29
C GLU A 175 -2.81 16.91 -14.87
N SER A 176 -2.00 15.95 -14.41
CA SER A 176 -2.49 14.63 -14.05
C SER A 176 -3.39 14.68 -12.81
N PRO A 177 -4.58 14.06 -12.84
CA PRO A 177 -5.41 13.92 -11.64
C PRO A 177 -4.72 13.09 -10.55
N TYR A 178 -3.81 12.20 -10.92
CA TYR A 178 -3.00 11.44 -9.97
C TYR A 178 -2.04 12.34 -9.19
N LEU A 179 -1.45 13.35 -9.85
CA LEU A 179 -0.61 14.34 -9.17
C LEU A 179 -1.43 15.17 -8.18
N THR A 180 -2.63 15.60 -8.57
CA THR A 180 -3.55 16.34 -7.68
C THR A 180 -3.92 15.50 -6.46
N ALA A 181 -4.27 14.23 -6.65
CA ALA A 181 -4.58 13.32 -5.56
C ALA A 181 -3.38 13.08 -4.62
N LEU A 182 -2.17 12.96 -5.20
CA LEU A 182 -0.93 12.75 -4.45
C LEU A 182 -0.59 13.97 -3.58
N LYS A 183 -0.74 15.19 -4.11
CA LYS A 183 -0.56 16.44 -3.34
C LYS A 183 -1.54 16.52 -2.16
N GLY A 184 -2.81 16.20 -2.38
CA GLY A 184 -3.80 16.14 -1.31
C GLY A 184 -3.49 15.09 -0.24
N GLU A 185 -2.83 13.97 -0.61
CA GLU A 185 -2.37 12.97 0.38
C GLU A 185 -1.20 13.48 1.19
N ILE A 186 -0.24 14.16 0.56
CA ILE A 186 0.90 14.79 1.23
C ILE A 186 0.40 15.81 2.27
N GLU A 187 -0.56 16.67 1.90
CA GLU A 187 -1.16 17.63 2.83
C GLU A 187 -1.81 16.94 4.04
N ARG A 188 -2.51 15.83 3.83
CA ARG A 188 -3.09 15.04 4.94
C ARG A 188 -2.02 14.43 5.84
N MET A 189 -0.95 13.89 5.27
CA MET A 189 0.17 13.32 6.03
C MET A 189 0.87 14.42 6.84
N ASP A 190 1.13 15.58 6.24
CA ASP A 190 1.75 16.73 6.93
C ASP A 190 0.90 17.25 8.07
N ALA A 191 -0.42 17.37 7.88
CA ALA A 191 -1.35 17.77 8.92
C ALA A 191 -1.34 16.79 10.10
N ARG A 192 -1.26 15.46 9.82
CA ARG A 192 -1.17 14.42 10.85
C ARG A 192 0.15 14.51 11.63
N ILE A 193 1.27 14.71 10.93
CA ILE A 193 2.60 14.88 11.53
C ILE A 193 2.62 16.14 12.42
N GLY A 194 2.10 17.25 11.92
CA GLY A 194 2.01 18.51 12.67
C GLY A 194 1.16 18.38 13.93
N LEU A 195 0.03 17.68 13.85
CA LEU A 195 -0.82 17.43 15.02
C LEU A 195 -0.11 16.54 16.05
N ALA A 196 0.57 15.49 15.61
CA ALA A 196 1.33 14.60 16.50
C ALA A 196 2.44 15.35 17.23
N SER A 197 3.15 16.26 16.54
CA SER A 197 4.18 17.13 17.15
C SER A 197 3.59 18.04 18.23
N GLN A 198 2.44 18.67 17.95
CA GLN A 198 1.76 19.52 18.92
C GLN A 198 1.31 18.77 20.17
N ILE A 199 0.84 17.53 20.02
CA ILE A 199 0.45 16.69 21.17
C ILE A 199 1.69 16.31 21.99
N THR A 200 2.84 16.05 21.37
CA THR A 200 4.08 15.70 22.05
C THR A 200 4.68 16.91 22.80
N GLU A 201 4.52 18.12 22.24
CA GLU A 201 4.98 19.38 22.85
C GLU A 201 3.98 19.95 23.88
N ALA A 202 2.72 19.52 23.85
CA ALA A 202 1.72 19.93 24.82
C ALA A 202 2.14 19.42 26.20
N ASN A 203 2.63 20.29 27.04
CA ASN A 203 2.79 20.03 28.46
C ASN A 203 1.42 19.64 29.00
N PHE A 204 1.24 18.38 29.39
CA PHE A 204 0.04 17.98 30.13
C PHE A 204 -0.08 18.90 31.35
N PRO A 205 -1.28 19.45 31.65
CA PRO A 205 -1.45 20.22 32.86
C PRO A 205 -1.01 19.37 34.05
N ASP A 206 -0.19 19.97 34.90
CA ASP A 206 0.33 19.31 36.09
C ASP A 206 -0.81 19.06 37.09
N LEU A 207 -1.53 17.96 36.88
CA LEU A 207 -2.71 17.59 37.65
C LEU A 207 -2.29 17.16 39.08
N GLU A 208 -2.95 17.73 40.06
CA GLU A 208 -2.88 17.25 41.44
C GLU A 208 -3.84 16.05 41.61
N LEU A 209 -3.29 14.89 41.85
CA LEU A 209 -4.02 13.64 42.08
C LEU A 209 -3.90 13.22 43.54
N THR A 210 -4.99 12.67 44.06
CA THR A 210 -4.98 12.09 45.40
C THR A 210 -4.87 10.58 45.32
N ASP A 211 -3.90 9.97 45.99
CA ASP A 211 -3.73 8.53 46.00
C ASP A 211 -4.79 7.84 46.88
N ILE A 212 -4.82 6.51 46.87
CA ILE A 212 -5.78 5.70 47.63
C ILE A 212 -5.64 5.86 49.13
N TYR A 213 -4.55 6.47 49.62
CA TYR A 213 -4.27 6.78 51.02
C TYR A 213 -4.57 8.23 51.40
N GLY A 214 -5.17 9.01 50.44
CA GLY A 214 -5.52 10.40 50.67
C GLY A 214 -4.36 11.39 50.51
N LYS A 215 -3.17 10.95 50.06
CA LYS A 215 -2.00 11.82 49.86
C LYS A 215 -2.05 12.47 48.50
N LYS A 216 -1.87 13.78 48.48
CA LYS A 216 -1.83 14.53 47.22
C LYS A 216 -0.45 14.46 46.58
N GLY A 217 -0.40 14.20 45.31
CA GLY A 217 0.79 14.19 44.45
C GLY A 217 0.55 14.87 43.13
N ARG A 218 1.56 15.45 42.54
CA ARG A 218 1.48 16.04 41.19
C ARG A 218 1.95 15.07 40.12
N LEU A 219 1.35 15.14 38.95
CA LEU A 219 1.72 14.29 37.81
C LEU A 219 3.19 14.51 37.43
N SER A 220 3.69 15.74 37.52
CA SER A 220 5.08 16.08 37.26
C SER A 220 6.08 15.36 38.23
N SER A 221 5.65 15.05 39.44
CA SER A 221 6.50 14.31 40.40
C SER A 221 6.71 12.83 40.03
N LEU A 222 5.94 12.31 39.08
CA LEU A 222 6.05 10.95 38.52
C LEU A 222 6.95 10.89 37.29
N ALA A 223 7.41 12.03 36.77
CA ALA A 223 8.34 12.10 35.66
C ALA A 223 9.65 11.39 36.02
N GLY A 224 9.93 10.26 35.38
CA GLY A 224 11.08 9.41 35.64
C GLY A 224 10.78 8.12 36.43
N CYS A 225 9.54 7.92 36.89
CA CYS A 225 9.13 6.63 37.44
C CYS A 225 8.69 5.69 36.33
N SER A 226 9.46 4.65 36.04
CA SER A 226 8.99 3.56 35.17
C SER A 226 7.92 2.79 35.96
N ILE A 227 6.70 2.75 35.43
CA ILE A 227 5.61 1.95 35.98
C ILE A 227 5.87 0.48 35.63
N SER A 228 6.67 -0.20 36.45
CA SER A 228 6.84 -1.66 36.41
C SER A 228 5.93 -2.32 37.43
N GLY A 229 4.61 -2.20 37.23
CA GLY A 229 3.62 -2.86 38.09
C GLY A 229 2.48 -3.43 37.28
N ARG A 230 2.26 -4.74 37.33
CA ARG A 230 1.00 -5.33 36.89
C ARG A 230 -0.13 -4.75 37.72
N PRO A 231 -1.23 -4.28 37.12
CA PRO A 231 -2.37 -3.82 37.89
C PRO A 231 -2.94 -4.97 38.73
N SER A 232 -3.22 -4.72 39.99
CA SER A 232 -3.67 -5.71 40.99
C SER A 232 -5.04 -6.33 40.73
N TRP A 233 -5.75 -5.90 39.66
CA TRP A 233 -7.03 -6.49 39.25
C TRP A 233 -6.89 -7.67 38.26
N ALA A 234 -5.68 -8.04 37.86
CA ALA A 234 -5.40 -9.13 36.90
C ALA A 234 -5.32 -10.52 37.56
N THR A 235 -5.67 -10.65 38.84
CA THR A 235 -5.72 -11.93 39.55
C THR A 235 -7.03 -12.06 40.29
N THR A 236 -8.08 -12.50 39.57
CA THR A 236 -9.13 -13.32 40.21
C THR A 236 -9.92 -14.01 39.10
N THR A 237 -9.64 -15.29 38.93
CA THR A 237 -10.64 -16.23 38.41
C THR A 237 -10.51 -17.52 39.21
N PRO A 238 -11.60 -18.03 39.77
CA PRO A 238 -11.66 -19.38 40.29
C PRO A 238 -11.64 -20.42 39.18
#